data_9942f49220a724c7f3f29ad9b2b4654c
#
_entry.id   9942f49220a724c7f3f29ad9b2b4654c
#
_cell.length_a   1.000
_cell.length_b   1.000
_cell.length_c   1.000
_cell.angle_alpha   90.00
_cell.angle_beta   90.00
_cell.angle_gamma   90.00
#
_symmetry.space_group_name_H-M   'P 1'
#
loop_
_entity.id
_entity.type
_entity.pdbx_description
1 polymer ?
#
loop_
_entity_poly.entity_id
_entity_poly.type
_entity_poly.pdbx_seq_one_letter_code
_entity_poly.pdbx_strand_id
1 'polypeptide(L)'
;MAEITLDLRALPRAEAYRELQQHVDATLEGIDDEITAMATMSCLVHHAFGHLWTGFYRVVEPGRLLRVGPYQGTLGCLEITFGRGVCGTAAAEDRTVLVEDVETFPGHIACDGRSRSEIVVPVHRPDGSLLAVLDVDSESLAAFGEADREGLERLVAWFRRAR
;
A
#
# COMPACT_ATOMS: atom_id res chain seq x y z
N MET A 1 3.26 6.32 27.86
CA MET A 1 2.95 6.11 26.44
C MET A 1 2.22 4.77 26.36
N ALA A 2 0.96 4.73 25.96
CA ALA A 2 0.24 3.48 25.79
C ALA A 2 0.77 2.80 24.53
N GLU A 3 1.16 1.52 24.66
CA GLU A 3 1.50 0.69 23.52
C GLU A 3 0.20 0.44 22.73
N ILE A 4 0.08 1.03 21.53
CA ILE A 4 -1.09 0.80 20.69
C ILE A 4 -0.81 -0.46 19.87
N THR A 5 -1.33 -1.59 20.35
CA THR A 5 -1.38 -2.81 19.56
C THR A 5 -2.62 -2.73 18.68
N LEU A 6 -2.45 -2.28 17.43
CA LEU A 6 -3.56 -2.22 16.48
C LEU A 6 -3.70 -3.56 15.78
N ASP A 7 -4.67 -4.38 16.22
CA ASP A 7 -5.03 -5.64 15.57
C ASP A 7 -6.52 -5.63 15.24
N LEU A 8 -6.85 -5.51 13.97
CA LEU A 8 -8.22 -5.41 13.46
C LEU A 8 -8.69 -6.67 12.73
N ARG A 9 -7.93 -7.76 12.80
CA ARG A 9 -8.20 -9.01 12.05
C ARG A 9 -9.52 -9.68 12.47
N ALA A 10 -9.98 -9.44 13.68
CA ALA A 10 -11.23 -10.00 14.19
C ALA A 10 -12.49 -9.26 13.68
N LEU A 11 -12.35 -8.05 13.14
CA LEU A 11 -13.47 -7.25 12.65
C LEU A 11 -13.84 -7.63 11.20
N PRO A 12 -15.11 -7.45 10.80
CA PRO A 12 -15.46 -7.44 9.39
C PRO A 12 -14.59 -6.44 8.61
N ARG A 13 -14.11 -6.82 7.43
CA ARG A 13 -13.07 -6.07 6.70
C ARG A 13 -13.42 -4.58 6.51
N ALA A 14 -14.63 -4.26 6.09
CA ALA A 14 -15.07 -2.89 5.90
C ALA A 14 -15.11 -2.07 7.21
N GLU A 15 -15.39 -2.71 8.34
CA GLU A 15 -15.39 -2.08 9.67
C GLU A 15 -13.93 -1.83 10.12
N ALA A 16 -13.07 -2.82 9.93
CA ALA A 16 -11.63 -2.69 10.21
C ALA A 16 -11.01 -1.49 9.48
N TYR A 17 -11.35 -1.28 8.21
CA TYR A 17 -10.84 -0.10 7.47
C TYR A 17 -11.44 1.22 7.95
N ARG A 18 -12.68 1.25 8.44
CA ARG A 18 -13.23 2.47 9.06
C ARG A 18 -12.50 2.84 10.34
N GLU A 19 -12.19 1.85 11.18
CA GLU A 19 -11.42 2.05 12.40
C GLU A 19 -9.98 2.46 12.09
N LEU A 20 -9.33 1.77 11.15
CA LEU A 20 -7.99 2.11 10.70
C LEU A 20 -7.90 3.54 10.17
N GLN A 21 -8.92 4.00 9.41
CA GLN A 21 -8.98 5.39 8.91
C GLN A 21 -8.97 6.40 10.08
N GLN A 22 -9.71 6.14 11.15
CA GLN A 22 -9.73 7.02 12.33
C GLN A 22 -8.34 7.08 12.99
N HIS A 23 -7.64 5.95 13.09
CA HIS A 23 -6.27 5.91 13.61
C HIS A 23 -5.29 6.69 12.73
N VAL A 24 -5.39 6.53 11.42
CA VAL A 24 -4.55 7.26 10.46
C VAL A 24 -4.81 8.77 10.56
N ASP A 25 -6.08 9.19 10.55
CA ASP A 25 -6.45 10.61 10.61
C ASP A 25 -5.98 11.25 11.92
N ALA A 26 -6.14 10.57 13.06
CA ALA A 26 -5.70 11.07 14.36
C ALA A 26 -4.16 11.12 14.49
N THR A 27 -3.46 10.10 13.98
CA THR A 27 -1.99 10.02 14.07
C THR A 27 -1.31 11.02 13.16
N LEU A 28 -1.89 11.28 12.00
CA LEU A 28 -1.34 12.20 10.99
C LEU A 28 -1.94 13.62 11.07
N GLU A 29 -2.66 13.94 12.15
CA GLU A 29 -3.16 15.28 12.37
C GLU A 29 -2.00 16.29 12.44
N GLY A 30 -2.04 17.34 11.60
CA GLY A 30 -0.99 18.36 11.51
C GLY A 30 0.31 17.92 10.85
N ILE A 31 0.39 16.69 10.32
CA ILE A 31 1.55 16.22 9.54
C ILE A 31 1.39 16.65 8.09
N ASP A 32 2.46 17.19 7.51
CA ASP A 32 2.54 17.59 6.10
C ASP A 32 3.68 16.88 5.33
N ASP A 33 4.51 16.09 6.02
CA ASP A 33 5.62 15.35 5.42
C ASP A 33 5.16 14.01 4.83
N GLU A 34 5.40 13.84 3.53
CA GLU A 34 4.98 12.64 2.78
C GLU A 34 5.66 11.35 3.28
N ILE A 35 6.94 11.44 3.65
CA ILE A 35 7.71 10.26 4.10
C ILE A 35 7.22 9.82 5.49
N THR A 36 6.99 10.77 6.39
CA THR A 36 6.40 10.49 7.71
C THR A 36 5.03 9.83 7.56
N ALA A 37 4.19 10.34 6.66
CA ALA A 37 2.87 9.76 6.40
C ALA A 37 2.96 8.34 5.81
N MET A 38 3.85 8.11 4.84
CA MET A 38 4.09 6.79 4.25
C MET A 38 4.57 5.79 5.32
N ALA A 39 5.51 6.18 6.18
CA ALA A 39 6.05 5.33 7.24
C ALA A 39 4.95 4.95 8.25
N THR A 40 4.16 5.93 8.67
CA THR A 40 3.07 5.74 9.62
C THR A 40 1.96 4.85 9.04
N MET A 41 1.52 5.11 7.80
CA MET A 41 0.52 4.27 7.14
C MET A 41 1.01 2.85 6.93
N SER A 42 2.26 2.65 6.49
CA SER A 42 2.84 1.31 6.35
C SER A 42 2.79 0.54 7.66
N CYS A 43 3.16 1.18 8.77
CA CYS A 43 3.12 0.60 10.10
C CYS A 43 1.68 0.23 10.51
N LEU A 44 0.74 1.16 10.42
CA LEU A 44 -0.65 0.95 10.86
C LEU A 44 -1.36 -0.12 10.04
N VAL A 45 -1.26 -0.10 8.71
CA VAL A 45 -1.86 -1.10 7.83
C VAL A 45 -1.25 -2.48 8.09
N HIS A 46 0.08 -2.56 8.19
CA HIS A 46 0.78 -3.82 8.43
C HIS A 46 0.32 -4.49 9.71
N HIS A 47 0.30 -3.74 10.82
CA HIS A 47 -0.09 -4.28 12.13
C HIS A 47 -1.59 -4.56 12.24
N ALA A 48 -2.44 -3.73 11.62
CA ALA A 48 -3.89 -3.93 11.64
C ALA A 48 -4.32 -5.29 11.09
N PHE A 49 -3.65 -5.77 10.04
CA PHE A 49 -4.05 -6.98 9.32
C PHE A 49 -3.01 -8.12 9.35
N GLY A 50 -1.79 -7.87 9.78
CA GLY A 50 -0.72 -8.87 9.83
C GLY A 50 -0.28 -9.34 8.43
N HIS A 51 -0.15 -8.42 7.49
CA HIS A 51 0.30 -8.73 6.13
C HIS A 51 1.76 -9.19 6.08
N LEU A 52 2.16 -9.85 5.01
CA LEU A 52 3.55 -10.24 4.76
C LEU A 52 4.43 -9.00 4.53
N TRP A 53 3.95 -8.09 3.69
CA TRP A 53 4.61 -6.84 3.35
C TRP A 53 3.61 -5.72 3.16
N THR A 54 3.97 -4.51 3.56
CA THR A 54 3.15 -3.31 3.36
C THR A 54 4.07 -2.11 3.20
N GLY A 55 3.99 -1.42 2.08
CA GLY A 55 4.87 -0.27 1.88
C GLY A 55 4.61 0.52 0.61
N PHE A 56 5.42 1.53 0.41
CA PHE A 56 5.31 2.43 -0.72
C PHE A 56 6.49 2.29 -1.66
N TYR A 57 6.20 2.22 -2.96
CA TYR A 57 7.17 2.46 -4.02
C TYR A 57 6.95 3.86 -4.58
N ARG A 58 7.93 4.75 -4.38
CA ARG A 58 7.85 6.16 -4.77
C ARG A 58 8.23 6.35 -6.22
N VAL A 59 7.53 7.23 -6.93
CA VAL A 59 7.93 7.68 -8.26
C VAL A 59 9.18 8.54 -8.13
N VAL A 60 10.32 8.05 -8.63
CA VAL A 60 11.59 8.81 -8.68
C VAL A 60 11.91 9.34 -10.06
N GLU A 61 11.37 8.67 -11.09
CA GLU A 61 11.39 9.14 -12.47
C GLU A 61 9.99 8.96 -13.07
N PRO A 62 9.22 10.04 -13.27
CA PRO A 62 7.86 9.97 -13.77
C PRO A 62 7.73 9.14 -15.06
N GLY A 63 6.76 8.22 -15.08
CA GLY A 63 6.52 7.31 -16.20
C GLY A 63 7.57 6.23 -16.40
N ARG A 64 8.62 6.16 -15.59
CA ARG A 64 9.75 5.23 -15.81
C ARG A 64 10.10 4.37 -14.59
N LEU A 65 10.34 4.97 -13.43
CA LEU A 65 10.97 4.26 -12.31
C LEU A 65 10.31 4.54 -10.96
N LEU A 66 9.99 3.45 -10.29
CA LEU A 66 9.64 3.39 -8.88
C LEU A 66 10.85 2.97 -8.05
N ARG A 67 11.00 3.54 -6.85
CA ARG A 67 12.00 3.13 -5.88
C ARG A 67 11.34 2.89 -4.52
N VAL A 68 11.80 1.86 -3.81
CA VAL A 68 11.27 1.52 -2.49
C VAL A 68 11.33 2.74 -1.56
N GLY A 69 10.24 2.97 -0.86
CA GLY A 69 10.07 3.98 0.17
C GLY A 69 9.89 3.33 1.55
N PRO A 70 9.20 3.98 2.47
CA PRO A 70 8.88 3.40 3.77
C PRO A 70 8.02 2.13 3.64
N TYR A 71 8.38 1.07 4.38
CA TYR A 71 7.67 -0.20 4.39
C TYR A 71 7.83 -0.95 5.71
N GLN A 72 7.02 -1.98 5.89
CA GLN A 72 7.07 -2.99 6.93
C GLN A 72 7.11 -4.39 6.28
N GLY A 73 7.77 -5.34 6.94
CA GLY A 73 7.92 -6.70 6.45
C GLY A 73 9.35 -7.04 6.06
N THR A 74 9.51 -7.96 5.12
CA THR A 74 10.81 -8.43 4.65
C THR A 74 11.43 -7.51 3.61
N LEU A 75 12.63 -7.85 3.14
CA LEU A 75 13.32 -7.05 2.12
C LEU A 75 12.51 -7.03 0.81
N GLY A 76 12.13 -5.84 0.36
CA GLY A 76 11.48 -5.62 -0.94
C GLY A 76 12.48 -5.38 -2.07
N CYS A 77 11.99 -5.37 -3.30
CA CYS A 77 12.76 -4.95 -4.46
C CYS A 77 13.15 -3.47 -4.30
N LEU A 78 14.36 -3.10 -4.69
CA LEU A 78 14.83 -1.71 -4.51
C LEU A 78 14.26 -0.77 -5.58
N GLU A 79 14.10 -1.27 -6.80
CA GLU A 79 13.63 -0.51 -7.95
C GLU A 79 12.69 -1.34 -8.81
N ILE A 80 11.64 -0.72 -9.34
CA ILE A 80 10.65 -1.33 -10.23
C ILE A 80 10.38 -0.39 -11.40
N THR A 81 10.53 -0.88 -12.62
CA THR A 81 10.20 -0.12 -13.82
C THR A 81 8.68 -0.09 -14.04
N PHE A 82 8.13 1.04 -14.48
CA PHE A 82 6.73 1.15 -14.90
C PHE A 82 6.38 0.07 -15.92
N GLY A 83 5.20 -0.54 -15.78
CA GLY A 83 4.74 -1.64 -16.62
C GLY A 83 5.35 -3.02 -16.28
N ARG A 84 6.18 -3.13 -15.25
CA ARG A 84 6.79 -4.41 -14.81
C ARG A 84 6.24 -4.84 -13.45
N GLY A 85 5.85 -6.12 -13.35
CA GLY A 85 5.23 -6.65 -12.15
C GLY A 85 3.90 -5.96 -11.81
N VAL A 86 3.36 -6.22 -10.63
CA VAL A 86 2.07 -5.64 -10.19
C VAL A 86 2.23 -4.15 -9.89
N CYS A 87 3.24 -3.76 -9.13
CA CYS A 87 3.52 -2.36 -8.80
C CYS A 87 3.76 -1.50 -10.03
N GLY A 88 4.60 -1.96 -10.97
CA GLY A 88 4.87 -1.23 -12.21
C GLY A 88 3.64 -1.13 -13.10
N THR A 89 2.79 -2.16 -13.12
CA THR A 89 1.52 -2.15 -13.86
C THR A 89 0.54 -1.14 -13.26
N ALA A 90 0.37 -1.14 -11.93
CA ALA A 90 -0.48 -0.18 -11.24
C ALA A 90 -0.04 1.27 -11.50
N ALA A 91 1.27 1.52 -11.50
CA ALA A 91 1.84 2.83 -11.79
C ALA A 91 1.63 3.27 -13.25
N ALA A 92 1.82 2.34 -14.21
CA ALA A 92 1.68 2.65 -15.64
C ALA A 92 0.23 2.84 -16.07
N GLU A 93 -0.69 2.05 -15.51
CA GLU A 93 -2.12 2.10 -15.84
C GLU A 93 -2.92 3.06 -14.95
N ASP A 94 -2.29 3.59 -13.92
CA ASP A 94 -2.88 4.52 -12.94
C ASP A 94 -4.20 4.02 -12.34
N ARG A 95 -4.22 2.75 -11.96
CA ARG A 95 -5.37 2.09 -11.34
C ARG A 95 -4.95 1.08 -10.29
N THR A 96 -5.84 0.80 -9.34
CA THR A 96 -5.66 -0.29 -8.39
C THR A 96 -5.62 -1.63 -9.12
N VAL A 97 -4.61 -2.44 -8.81
CA VAL A 97 -4.45 -3.80 -9.30
C VAL A 97 -4.59 -4.77 -8.14
N LEU A 98 -5.55 -5.68 -8.25
CA LEU A 98 -5.81 -6.74 -7.28
C LEU A 98 -5.47 -8.08 -7.92
N VAL A 99 -4.57 -8.85 -7.28
CA VAL A 99 -4.06 -10.13 -7.78
C VAL A 99 -4.35 -11.22 -6.77
N GLU A 100 -5.23 -12.15 -7.14
CA GLU A 100 -5.63 -13.27 -6.27
C GLU A 100 -4.54 -14.35 -6.16
N ASP A 101 -3.76 -14.52 -7.22
CA ASP A 101 -2.62 -15.44 -7.27
C ASP A 101 -1.49 -14.82 -8.11
N VAL A 102 -0.40 -14.44 -7.44
CA VAL A 102 0.75 -13.78 -8.07
C VAL A 102 1.45 -14.67 -9.11
N GLU A 103 1.36 -16.01 -8.99
CA GLU A 103 1.94 -16.93 -9.95
C GLU A 103 1.23 -16.86 -11.32
N THR A 104 -0.02 -16.41 -11.35
CA THR A 104 -0.80 -16.26 -12.58
C THR A 104 -0.67 -14.86 -13.20
N PHE A 105 -0.06 -13.91 -12.50
CA PHE A 105 0.10 -12.54 -13.00
C PHE A 105 1.24 -12.45 -14.02
N PRO A 106 0.97 -12.02 -15.27
CA PRO A 106 1.99 -11.95 -16.31
C PRO A 106 3.15 -11.00 -15.93
N GLY A 107 4.38 -11.52 -15.90
CA GLY A 107 5.56 -10.73 -15.58
C GLY A 107 5.70 -10.37 -14.10
N HIS A 108 5.03 -11.10 -13.20
CA HIS A 108 5.19 -10.93 -11.76
C HIS A 108 6.67 -10.92 -11.35
N ILE A 109 7.03 -10.01 -10.45
CA ILE A 109 8.38 -9.90 -9.87
C ILE A 109 8.29 -10.38 -8.43
N ALA A 110 8.82 -11.58 -8.16
CA ALA A 110 8.86 -12.12 -6.81
C ALA A 110 9.98 -11.44 -5.99
N CYS A 111 9.63 -10.41 -5.21
CA CYS A 111 10.56 -9.81 -4.24
C CYS A 111 10.67 -10.69 -2.98
N ASP A 112 9.59 -11.37 -2.59
CA ASP A 112 9.56 -12.42 -1.55
C ASP A 112 8.79 -13.63 -2.10
N GLY A 113 9.42 -14.79 -2.14
CA GLY A 113 8.82 -16.05 -2.66
C GLY A 113 7.65 -16.58 -1.82
N ARG A 114 7.32 -15.96 -0.67
CA ARG A 114 6.16 -16.31 0.15
C ARG A 114 4.90 -15.54 -0.23
N SER A 115 5.01 -14.45 -1.01
CA SER A 115 3.85 -13.71 -1.49
C SER A 115 3.00 -14.61 -2.39
N ARG A 116 1.70 -14.67 -2.10
CA ARG A 116 0.72 -15.47 -2.84
C ARG A 116 -0.37 -14.61 -3.47
N SER A 117 -0.73 -13.50 -2.85
CA SER A 117 -1.66 -12.52 -3.40
C SER A 117 -1.19 -11.11 -3.06
N GLU A 118 -1.61 -10.13 -3.87
CA GLU A 118 -1.10 -8.77 -3.81
C GLU A 118 -2.19 -7.76 -4.20
N ILE A 119 -2.19 -6.60 -3.56
CA ILE A 119 -2.98 -5.44 -3.98
C ILE A 119 -2.09 -4.22 -4.03
N VAL A 120 -2.15 -3.48 -5.14
CA VAL A 120 -1.37 -2.25 -5.35
C VAL A 120 -2.30 -1.09 -5.69
N VAL A 121 -2.17 0.01 -4.95
CA VAL A 121 -3.04 1.18 -5.05
C VAL A 121 -2.22 2.41 -5.44
N PRO A 122 -2.55 3.13 -6.52
CA PRO A 122 -1.90 4.39 -6.88
C PRO A 122 -2.14 5.50 -5.84
N VAL A 123 -1.10 6.27 -5.60
CA VAL A 123 -1.08 7.37 -4.63
C VAL A 123 -0.79 8.67 -5.34
N HIS A 124 -1.66 9.67 -5.20
CA HIS A 124 -1.55 10.92 -5.95
C HIS A 124 -1.33 12.13 -5.05
N ARG A 125 -0.64 13.12 -5.60
CA ARG A 125 -0.53 14.48 -5.03
C ARG A 125 -1.81 15.29 -5.28
N PRO A 126 -1.95 16.46 -4.61
CA PRO A 126 -3.10 17.36 -4.85
C PRO A 126 -3.25 17.79 -6.30
N ASP A 127 -2.17 17.90 -7.07
CA ASP A 127 -2.17 18.26 -8.50
C ASP A 127 -2.55 17.09 -9.43
N GLY A 128 -2.82 15.90 -8.86
CA GLY A 128 -3.18 14.70 -9.60
C GLY A 128 -2.00 13.89 -10.13
N SER A 129 -0.76 14.36 -9.96
CA SER A 129 0.43 13.58 -10.36
C SER A 129 0.60 12.34 -9.47
N LEU A 130 1.10 11.25 -10.05
CA LEU A 130 1.41 10.02 -9.32
C LEU A 130 2.62 10.26 -8.41
N LEU A 131 2.42 10.07 -7.10
CA LEU A 131 3.46 10.18 -6.08
C LEU A 131 4.16 8.86 -5.84
N ALA A 132 3.38 7.80 -5.73
CA ALA A 132 3.81 6.46 -5.33
C ALA A 132 2.75 5.43 -5.69
N VAL A 133 3.03 4.17 -5.43
CA VAL A 133 2.03 3.13 -5.24
C VAL A 133 2.16 2.56 -3.83
N LEU A 134 1.02 2.24 -3.19
CA LEU A 134 0.97 1.46 -1.96
C LEU A 134 0.81 0.00 -2.35
N ASP A 135 1.75 -0.82 -1.91
CA ASP A 135 1.81 -2.24 -2.17
C ASP A 135 1.56 -3.03 -0.89
N VAL A 136 0.71 -4.05 -0.96
CA VAL A 136 0.40 -4.95 0.16
C VAL A 136 0.39 -6.39 -0.32
N ASP A 137 1.25 -7.22 0.30
CA ASP A 137 1.39 -8.64 0.02
C ASP A 137 0.87 -9.54 1.13
N SER A 138 0.33 -10.70 0.74
CA SER A 138 -0.11 -11.75 1.66
C SER A 138 0.47 -13.11 1.29
N GLU A 139 0.74 -13.94 2.32
CA GLU A 139 1.12 -15.36 2.14
C GLU A 139 -0.08 -16.25 1.77
N SER A 140 -1.30 -15.70 1.78
CA SER A 140 -2.52 -16.43 1.43
C SER A 140 -2.99 -16.07 0.02
N LEU A 141 -3.54 -17.04 -0.71
CA LEU A 141 -4.25 -16.79 -1.97
C LEU A 141 -5.51 -15.96 -1.71
N ALA A 142 -5.86 -15.10 -2.66
CA ALA A 142 -7.10 -14.32 -2.67
C ALA A 142 -7.35 -13.59 -1.32
N ALA A 143 -6.29 -13.07 -0.69
CA ALA A 143 -6.38 -12.42 0.62
C ALA A 143 -7.08 -11.06 0.57
N PHE A 144 -7.14 -10.44 -0.61
CA PHE A 144 -7.69 -9.10 -0.82
C PHE A 144 -8.96 -9.14 -1.66
N GLY A 145 -9.91 -8.28 -1.32
CA GLY A 145 -11.17 -8.13 -2.04
C GLY A 145 -11.57 -6.65 -2.20
N GLU A 146 -12.84 -6.41 -2.56
CA GLU A 146 -13.33 -5.05 -2.82
C GLU A 146 -13.27 -4.15 -1.57
N ALA A 147 -13.53 -4.71 -0.38
CA ALA A 147 -13.40 -3.94 0.87
C ALA A 147 -11.97 -3.46 1.15
N ASP A 148 -10.96 -4.25 0.74
CA ASP A 148 -9.55 -3.86 0.83
C ASP A 148 -9.22 -2.76 -0.18
N ARG A 149 -9.69 -2.90 -1.42
CA ARG A 149 -9.55 -1.86 -2.44
C ARG A 149 -10.10 -0.53 -1.97
N GLU A 150 -11.38 -0.51 -1.60
CA GLU A 150 -12.06 0.72 -1.13
C GLU A 150 -11.39 1.31 0.11
N GLY A 151 -10.98 0.45 1.04
CA GLY A 151 -10.33 0.86 2.27
C GLY A 151 -8.96 1.50 2.02
N LEU A 152 -8.10 0.83 1.25
CA LEU A 152 -6.76 1.34 0.92
C LEU A 152 -6.81 2.59 0.03
N GLU A 153 -7.70 2.64 -0.96
CA GLU A 153 -7.91 3.84 -1.79
C GLU A 153 -8.32 5.06 -0.94
N ARG A 154 -9.16 4.84 0.08
CA ARG A 154 -9.57 5.89 1.01
C ARG A 154 -8.42 6.35 1.90
N LEU A 155 -7.59 5.43 2.42
CA LEU A 155 -6.42 5.76 3.23
C LEU A 155 -5.44 6.63 2.43
N VAL A 156 -5.08 6.22 1.21
CA VAL A 156 -4.09 6.95 0.40
C VAL A 156 -4.65 8.28 -0.15
N ALA A 157 -5.95 8.51 -0.12
CA ALA A 157 -6.55 9.81 -0.44
C ALA A 157 -6.05 10.93 0.49
N TRP A 158 -5.46 10.59 1.64
CA TRP A 158 -4.77 11.52 2.52
C TRP A 158 -3.72 12.35 1.77
N PHE A 159 -2.98 11.77 0.84
CA PHE A 159 -1.91 12.44 0.08
C PHE A 159 -2.45 13.46 -0.94
N ARG A 160 -3.74 13.44 -1.26
CA ARG A 160 -4.40 14.43 -2.14
C ARG A 160 -4.82 15.70 -1.42
N ARG A 161 -4.69 15.76 -0.10
CA ARG A 161 -5.05 16.96 0.67
C ARG A 161 -4.10 18.10 0.32
N ALA A 162 -4.66 19.28 0.05
CA ALA A 162 -3.85 20.51 -0.07
C ALA A 162 -3.19 20.81 1.28
N ARG A 163 -1.92 21.14 1.26
CA ARG A 163 -1.10 21.44 2.44
C ARG A 163 -0.72 22.89 2.46
#